data_ac02bd9007de36203f82235746d8ae9a
#
_entry.id   ac02bd9007de36203f82235746d8ae9a
#
_cell.length_a   1.000
_cell.length_b   1.000
_cell.length_c   1.000
_cell.angle_alpha   90.00
_cell.angle_beta   90.00
_cell.angle_gamma   90.00
#
_symmetry.space_group_name_H-M   'P 1'
#
loop_
_entity.id
_entity.type
_entity.pdbx_description
1 polymer ?
#
loop_
_entity_poly.entity_id
_entity_poly.type
_entity_poly.pdbx_seq_one_letter_code
_entity_poly.pdbx_strand_id
1 'polypeptide(L)'
;TFGMNDVYLETLNEAYKAIINTASTLDKQTTVNIANCIAVNHQISIKDKYKQAMSQTYNAQVESMNFAGDALKRINNWCDKQTNGMIPSIIDQLNPNAIAVIMNAIYFNGTWDKKFDKNDTKKEPFKGYTRDIKRVDMMHQNAKFDFVEQEDFSAINLPYGNGTYNMTVILPHNGKSTTEIMEKLNSEKLSELNNKMEKCIVDLKLPRFSTSTETQLNKPISNLGAPSMFISSQADFSKISDTPMFISSMLQKAKIEVSEEGTKAAAVTA
;
A
#
# COMPACT_ATOMS: atom_id res chain seq x y z
N THR A 1 -5.02 16.28 -11.34
CA THR A 1 -5.42 14.97 -10.82
C THR A 1 -4.55 14.66 -9.62
N PHE A 2 -5.02 14.03 -8.58
CA PHE A 2 -4.30 13.80 -7.30
C PHE A 2 -3.88 15.07 -6.53
N GLY A 3 -4.51 16.23 -6.76
CA GLY A 3 -4.19 17.49 -6.08
C GLY A 3 -2.82 18.09 -6.39
N MET A 4 -2.16 17.64 -7.48
CA MET A 4 -0.80 18.04 -7.85
C MET A 4 -0.75 18.93 -9.08
N ASN A 5 -1.83 19.65 -9.40
CA ASN A 5 -1.93 20.46 -10.61
C ASN A 5 -0.88 21.59 -10.69
N ASP A 6 -0.40 22.05 -9.53
CA ASP A 6 0.56 23.17 -9.41
C ASP A 6 1.99 22.69 -9.10
N VAL A 7 2.23 21.37 -9.10
CA VAL A 7 3.56 20.82 -8.83
C VAL A 7 4.27 20.51 -10.14
N TYR A 8 5.46 21.07 -10.33
CA TYR A 8 6.30 20.75 -11.49
C TYR A 8 6.69 19.27 -11.47
N LEU A 9 6.66 18.62 -12.64
CA LEU A 9 6.98 17.19 -12.78
C LEU A 9 8.38 16.85 -12.23
N GLU A 10 9.35 17.72 -12.41
CA GLU A 10 10.72 17.55 -11.89
C GLU A 10 10.72 17.49 -10.37
N THR A 11 10.06 18.42 -9.69
CA THR A 11 9.94 18.43 -8.22
C THR A 11 9.25 17.16 -7.70
N LEU A 12 8.20 16.71 -8.40
CA LEU A 12 7.50 15.47 -8.07
C LEU A 12 8.41 14.25 -8.22
N ASN A 13 9.18 14.19 -9.31
CA ASN A 13 10.13 13.12 -9.56
C ASN A 13 11.25 13.07 -8.51
N GLU A 14 11.78 14.22 -8.09
CA GLU A 14 12.77 14.31 -7.01
C GLU A 14 12.20 13.84 -5.68
N ALA A 15 10.96 14.21 -5.35
CA ALA A 15 10.28 13.76 -4.13
C ALA A 15 10.10 12.24 -4.12
N TYR A 16 9.60 11.65 -5.23
CA TYR A 16 9.46 10.20 -5.35
C TYR A 16 10.81 9.46 -5.26
N LYS A 17 11.83 9.97 -5.93
CA LYS A 17 13.18 9.40 -5.87
C LYS A 17 13.73 9.44 -4.44
N ALA A 18 13.53 10.55 -3.72
CA ALA A 18 13.92 10.67 -2.32
C ALA A 18 13.19 9.64 -1.45
N ILE A 19 11.87 9.49 -1.59
CA ILE A 19 11.07 8.52 -0.84
C ILE A 19 11.57 7.09 -1.09
N ILE A 20 11.72 6.68 -2.36
CA ILE A 20 12.16 5.33 -2.72
C ILE A 20 13.54 5.01 -2.15
N ASN A 21 14.47 5.96 -2.22
CA ASN A 21 15.85 5.76 -1.77
C ASN A 21 16.00 5.80 -0.25
N THR A 22 15.15 6.54 0.46
CA THR A 22 15.29 6.72 1.91
C THR A 22 14.44 5.74 2.71
N ALA A 23 13.26 5.34 2.22
CA ALA A 23 12.33 4.50 2.96
C ALA A 23 12.97 3.22 3.53
N SER A 24 13.85 2.56 2.80
CA SER A 24 14.52 1.33 3.25
C SER A 24 15.67 1.57 4.25
N THR A 25 16.08 2.83 4.48
CA THR A 25 17.28 3.18 5.26
C THR A 25 16.97 3.90 6.57
N LEU A 26 15.74 4.36 6.76
CA LEU A 26 15.35 5.17 7.92
C LEU A 26 15.34 4.39 9.24
N ASP A 27 15.08 3.10 9.18
CA ASP A 27 15.09 2.21 10.34
C ASP A 27 15.66 0.83 9.99
N LYS A 28 16.65 0.37 10.76
CA LYS A 28 17.30 -0.95 10.56
C LYS A 28 16.42 -2.13 11.03
N GLN A 29 15.43 -1.88 11.86
CA GLN A 29 14.50 -2.89 12.39
C GLN A 29 13.23 -3.00 11.54
N THR A 30 13.10 -2.11 10.56
CA THR A 30 11.94 -2.08 9.65
C THR A 30 12.43 -2.26 8.21
N THR A 31 11.90 -3.27 7.54
CA THR A 31 12.16 -3.50 6.12
C THR A 31 11.04 -2.85 5.31
N VAL A 32 11.39 -1.88 4.48
CA VAL A 32 10.49 -1.29 3.48
C VAL A 32 11.09 -1.56 2.11
N ASN A 33 10.35 -2.24 1.25
CA ASN A 33 10.72 -2.46 -0.13
C ASN A 33 9.66 -1.84 -1.03
N ILE A 34 10.07 -0.91 -1.89
CA ILE A 34 9.23 -0.29 -2.92
C ILE A 34 9.85 -0.65 -4.26
N ALA A 35 9.24 -1.56 -4.97
CA ALA A 35 9.74 -2.07 -6.25
C ALA A 35 8.78 -1.74 -7.39
N ASN A 36 9.32 -1.36 -8.53
CA ASN A 36 8.58 -1.04 -9.74
C ASN A 36 9.06 -1.90 -10.90
N CYS A 37 8.14 -2.38 -11.71
CA CYS A 37 8.47 -3.09 -12.94
C CYS A 37 7.48 -2.77 -14.05
N ILE A 38 7.98 -2.69 -15.25
CA ILE A 38 7.19 -2.57 -16.47
C ILE A 38 7.53 -3.76 -17.37
N ALA A 39 6.62 -4.74 -17.39
CA ALA A 39 6.71 -5.83 -18.34
C ALA A 39 6.11 -5.38 -19.67
N VAL A 40 6.88 -5.45 -20.75
CA VAL A 40 6.49 -5.02 -22.09
C VAL A 40 6.39 -6.22 -22.99
N ASN A 41 5.30 -6.32 -23.77
CA ASN A 41 5.19 -7.34 -24.79
C ASN A 41 6.35 -7.18 -25.79
N HIS A 42 7.10 -8.25 -26.04
CA HIS A 42 8.29 -8.24 -26.90
C HIS A 42 8.05 -7.73 -28.32
N GLN A 43 6.79 -7.66 -28.77
CA GLN A 43 6.39 -7.11 -30.06
C GLN A 43 6.32 -5.57 -30.07
N ILE A 44 6.43 -4.92 -28.91
CA ILE A 44 6.23 -3.48 -28.74
C ILE A 44 7.56 -2.79 -28.41
N SER A 45 7.83 -1.70 -29.11
CA SER A 45 9.00 -0.86 -28.82
C SER A 45 8.63 0.26 -27.85
N ILE A 46 9.34 0.33 -26.74
CA ILE A 46 9.23 1.42 -25.74
C ILE A 46 10.35 2.43 -25.96
N LYS A 47 10.03 3.70 -25.90
CA LYS A 47 10.98 4.80 -26.09
C LYS A 47 12.08 4.79 -25.06
N ASP A 48 13.33 4.94 -25.46
CA ASP A 48 14.49 4.88 -24.55
C ASP A 48 14.47 5.99 -23.51
N LYS A 49 14.00 7.18 -23.87
CA LYS A 49 13.80 8.28 -22.90
C LYS A 49 12.86 7.88 -21.76
N TYR A 50 11.80 7.12 -22.06
CA TYR A 50 10.87 6.63 -21.03
C TYR A 50 11.54 5.57 -20.16
N LYS A 51 12.24 4.59 -20.76
CA LYS A 51 12.99 3.57 -19.99
C LYS A 51 14.00 4.20 -19.04
N GLN A 52 14.75 5.20 -19.51
CA GLN A 52 15.72 5.94 -18.70
C GLN A 52 15.04 6.67 -17.53
N ALA A 53 13.95 7.40 -17.79
CA ALA A 53 13.20 8.11 -16.75
C ALA A 53 12.66 7.14 -15.70
N MET A 54 12.09 6.00 -16.12
CA MET A 54 11.57 4.99 -15.20
C MET A 54 12.68 4.37 -14.34
N SER A 55 13.81 4.02 -14.95
CA SER A 55 14.94 3.45 -14.22
C SER A 55 15.59 4.46 -13.27
N GLN A 56 15.84 5.69 -13.71
CA GLN A 56 16.58 6.69 -12.92
C GLN A 56 15.76 7.36 -11.82
N THR A 57 14.46 7.54 -12.04
CA THR A 57 13.57 8.25 -11.11
C THR A 57 12.84 7.30 -10.18
N TYR A 58 12.29 6.21 -10.74
CA TYR A 58 11.39 5.30 -10.02
C TYR A 58 12.05 3.97 -9.67
N ASN A 59 13.35 3.80 -9.97
CA ASN A 59 14.08 2.53 -9.84
C ASN A 59 13.32 1.35 -10.47
N ALA A 60 12.63 1.62 -11.59
CA ALA A 60 11.77 0.64 -12.23
C ALA A 60 12.58 -0.26 -13.18
N GLN A 61 12.34 -1.57 -13.11
CA GLN A 61 12.80 -2.54 -14.10
C GLN A 61 11.88 -2.47 -15.32
N VAL A 62 12.45 -2.37 -16.52
CA VAL A 62 11.70 -2.44 -17.78
C VAL A 62 12.12 -3.68 -18.52
N GLU A 63 11.25 -4.69 -18.59
CA GLU A 63 11.55 -6.00 -19.14
C GLU A 63 10.68 -6.35 -20.34
N SER A 64 11.31 -6.81 -21.43
CA SER A 64 10.62 -7.37 -22.58
C SER A 64 10.27 -8.85 -22.32
N MET A 65 9.01 -9.22 -22.53
CA MET A 65 8.48 -10.56 -22.24
C MET A 65 7.58 -11.07 -23.36
N ASN A 66 7.54 -12.38 -23.55
CA ASN A 66 6.56 -13.03 -24.42
C ASN A 66 5.24 -13.23 -23.69
N PHE A 67 4.23 -12.40 -23.98
CA PHE A 67 2.94 -12.43 -23.30
C PHE A 67 2.08 -13.66 -23.67
N ALA A 68 2.36 -14.30 -24.81
CA ALA A 68 1.75 -15.58 -25.16
C ALA A 68 2.48 -16.80 -24.56
N GLY A 69 3.61 -16.57 -23.89
CA GLY A 69 4.47 -17.61 -23.32
C GLY A 69 4.52 -17.56 -21.80
N ASP A 70 5.71 -17.31 -21.25
CA ASP A 70 6.02 -17.41 -19.81
C ASP A 70 5.80 -16.11 -19.00
N ALA A 71 5.36 -15.03 -19.63
CA ALA A 71 5.25 -13.72 -18.98
C ALA A 71 4.34 -13.73 -17.74
N LEU A 72 3.20 -14.45 -17.77
CA LEU A 72 2.31 -14.57 -16.62
C LEU A 72 3.07 -15.12 -15.39
N LYS A 73 3.83 -16.18 -15.58
CA LYS A 73 4.64 -16.79 -14.50
C LYS A 73 5.72 -15.84 -14.02
N ARG A 74 6.41 -15.14 -14.93
CA ARG A 74 7.47 -14.16 -14.58
C ARG A 74 6.93 -12.98 -13.80
N ILE A 75 5.77 -12.45 -14.19
CA ILE A 75 5.05 -11.37 -13.49
C ILE A 75 4.71 -11.78 -12.05
N ASN A 76 4.08 -12.94 -11.87
CA ASN A 76 3.71 -13.43 -10.54
C ASN A 76 4.94 -13.76 -9.69
N ASN A 77 5.97 -14.37 -10.25
CA ASN A 77 7.23 -14.62 -9.54
C ASN A 77 7.93 -13.32 -9.12
N TRP A 78 7.84 -12.25 -9.94
CA TRP A 78 8.36 -10.96 -9.55
C TRP A 78 7.62 -10.41 -8.33
N CYS A 79 6.27 -10.44 -8.32
CA CYS A 79 5.44 -10.02 -7.19
C CYS A 79 5.76 -10.82 -5.92
N ASP A 80 5.83 -12.14 -6.03
CA ASP A 80 6.18 -13.05 -4.93
C ASP A 80 7.52 -12.66 -4.31
N LYS A 81 8.54 -12.47 -5.14
CA LYS A 81 9.89 -12.08 -4.71
C LYS A 81 9.90 -10.69 -4.05
N GLN A 82 9.26 -9.69 -4.65
CA GLN A 82 9.27 -8.32 -4.12
C GLN A 82 8.46 -8.18 -2.83
N THR A 83 7.50 -9.05 -2.59
CA THR A 83 6.67 -9.08 -1.37
C THR A 83 7.09 -10.15 -0.37
N ASN A 84 8.25 -10.75 -0.56
CA ASN A 84 8.81 -11.79 0.31
C ASN A 84 7.82 -12.95 0.57
N GLY A 85 7.16 -13.43 -0.48
CA GLY A 85 6.17 -14.51 -0.45
C GLY A 85 4.78 -14.12 0.04
N MET A 86 4.54 -12.86 0.41
CA MET A 86 3.23 -12.44 0.92
C MET A 86 2.15 -12.38 -0.17
N ILE A 87 2.53 -12.02 -1.39
CA ILE A 87 1.62 -11.96 -2.56
C ILE A 87 2.21 -12.81 -3.68
N PRO A 88 1.92 -14.11 -3.71
CA PRO A 88 2.51 -15.03 -4.68
C PRO A 88 1.97 -14.85 -6.10
N SER A 89 0.83 -14.16 -6.26
CA SER A 89 0.21 -13.90 -7.56
C SER A 89 -0.55 -12.58 -7.54
N ILE A 90 -0.33 -11.74 -8.56
CA ILE A 90 -1.07 -10.49 -8.75
C ILE A 90 -2.15 -10.65 -9.84
N ILE A 91 -1.89 -11.41 -10.89
CA ILE A 91 -2.83 -11.67 -11.98
C ILE A 91 -2.97 -13.18 -12.20
N ASP A 92 -4.18 -13.61 -12.53
CA ASP A 92 -4.48 -15.02 -12.82
C ASP A 92 -4.42 -15.31 -14.33
N GLN A 93 -4.61 -14.28 -15.16
CA GLN A 93 -4.59 -14.36 -16.61
C GLN A 93 -3.85 -13.16 -17.20
N LEU A 94 -3.17 -13.36 -18.31
CA LEU A 94 -2.53 -12.32 -19.08
C LEU A 94 -3.06 -12.36 -20.53
N ASN A 95 -3.59 -11.23 -21.00
CA ASN A 95 -3.98 -11.12 -22.39
C ASN A 95 -2.73 -11.10 -23.30
N PRO A 96 -2.57 -12.08 -24.22
CA PRO A 96 -1.41 -12.12 -25.11
C PRO A 96 -1.25 -10.86 -25.99
N ASN A 97 -2.34 -10.16 -26.25
CA ASN A 97 -2.36 -8.93 -27.05
C ASN A 97 -2.20 -7.65 -26.20
N ALA A 98 -2.03 -7.78 -24.88
CA ALA A 98 -1.71 -6.63 -24.05
C ALA A 98 -0.34 -6.05 -24.42
N ILE A 99 -0.19 -4.75 -24.33
CA ILE A 99 1.02 -4.03 -24.72
C ILE A 99 2.04 -4.05 -23.59
N ALA A 100 1.60 -3.76 -22.38
CA ALA A 100 2.45 -3.74 -21.21
C ALA A 100 1.63 -4.03 -19.93
N VAL A 101 2.32 -4.49 -18.89
CA VAL A 101 1.84 -4.56 -17.51
C VAL A 101 2.75 -3.70 -16.65
N ILE A 102 2.20 -2.68 -16.00
CA ILE A 102 2.92 -1.81 -15.08
C ILE A 102 2.65 -2.30 -13.66
N MET A 103 3.69 -2.62 -12.93
CA MET A 103 3.59 -3.22 -11.61
C MET A 103 4.30 -2.37 -10.56
N ASN A 104 3.66 -2.18 -9.43
CA ASN A 104 4.29 -1.65 -8.23
C ASN A 104 4.09 -2.65 -7.09
N ALA A 105 5.15 -2.97 -6.37
CA ALA A 105 5.11 -3.82 -5.18
C ALA A 105 5.64 -3.04 -3.98
N ILE A 106 4.87 -3.01 -2.91
CA ILE A 106 5.26 -2.44 -1.62
C ILE A 106 5.26 -3.57 -0.60
N TYR A 107 6.36 -3.75 0.10
CA TYR A 107 6.50 -4.68 1.22
C TYR A 107 6.97 -3.91 2.44
N PHE A 108 6.31 -4.13 3.56
CA PHE A 108 6.66 -3.58 4.86
C PHE A 108 6.74 -4.71 5.88
N ASN A 109 7.82 -4.74 6.67
CA ASN A 109 7.96 -5.64 7.81
C ASN A 109 8.61 -4.85 8.94
N GLY A 110 7.80 -4.45 9.91
CA GLY A 110 8.21 -3.67 11.08
C GLY A 110 8.00 -4.46 12.37
N THR A 111 9.03 -4.49 13.20
CA THR A 111 8.93 -5.00 14.58
C THR A 111 8.42 -3.88 15.47
N TRP A 112 7.45 -4.16 16.34
CA TRP A 112 6.99 -3.16 17.33
C TRP A 112 8.16 -2.64 18.17
N ASP A 113 8.23 -1.35 18.45
CA ASP A 113 9.13 -0.78 19.46
C ASP A 113 8.89 -1.45 20.82
N LYS A 114 7.60 -1.65 21.16
CA LYS A 114 7.16 -2.41 22.33
C LYS A 114 6.35 -3.61 21.87
N LYS A 115 6.98 -4.79 21.88
CA LYS A 115 6.32 -6.05 21.51
C LYS A 115 5.25 -6.43 22.53
N PHE A 116 4.21 -7.11 22.07
CA PHE A 116 3.25 -7.76 22.96
C PHE A 116 3.86 -9.07 23.51
N ASP A 117 3.55 -9.40 24.76
CA ASP A 117 3.89 -10.72 25.32
C ASP A 117 2.86 -11.74 24.81
N LYS A 118 3.38 -12.83 24.21
CA LYS A 118 2.53 -13.92 23.70
C LYS A 118 1.71 -14.61 24.80
N ASN A 119 2.21 -14.60 26.06
CA ASN A 119 1.51 -15.18 27.20
C ASN A 119 0.28 -14.35 27.60
N ASP A 120 0.25 -13.07 27.24
CA ASP A 120 -0.88 -12.17 27.51
C ASP A 120 -1.93 -12.18 26.39
N THR A 121 -1.66 -12.86 25.26
CA THR A 121 -2.63 -13.03 24.18
C THR A 121 -3.70 -14.05 24.59
N LYS A 122 -4.97 -13.63 24.60
CA LYS A 122 -6.12 -14.45 25.06
C LYS A 122 -7.24 -14.46 24.03
N LYS A 123 -8.03 -15.53 24.04
CA LYS A 123 -9.26 -15.59 23.24
C LYS A 123 -10.34 -14.69 23.84
N GLU A 124 -10.59 -13.56 23.21
CA GLU A 124 -11.61 -12.60 23.63
C GLU A 124 -12.66 -12.33 22.55
N PRO A 125 -13.88 -11.87 22.94
CA PRO A 125 -14.87 -11.46 21.97
C PRO A 125 -14.45 -10.16 21.29
N PHE A 126 -14.60 -10.10 19.96
CA PHE A 126 -14.39 -8.91 19.17
C PHE A 126 -15.65 -8.64 18.34
N LYS A 127 -16.19 -7.43 18.47
CA LYS A 127 -17.34 -6.97 17.70
C LYS A 127 -16.86 -6.25 16.45
N GLY A 128 -16.94 -6.94 15.30
CA GLY A 128 -16.56 -6.39 14.02
C GLY A 128 -17.61 -5.45 13.41
N TYR A 129 -17.33 -4.96 12.22
CA TYR A 129 -18.21 -4.06 11.45
C TYR A 129 -19.62 -4.65 11.22
N THR A 130 -19.72 -5.94 10.97
CA THR A 130 -20.99 -6.65 10.76
C THR A 130 -21.80 -6.87 12.05
N ARG A 131 -21.32 -6.35 13.18
CA ARG A 131 -21.85 -6.56 14.53
C ARG A 131 -21.82 -8.01 15.03
N ASP A 132 -21.28 -8.94 14.24
CA ASP A 132 -21.02 -10.30 14.68
C ASP A 132 -19.89 -10.32 15.70
N ILE A 133 -20.13 -11.03 16.80
CA ILE A 133 -19.12 -11.23 17.83
C ILE A 133 -18.32 -12.47 17.48
N LYS A 134 -17.04 -12.29 17.17
CA LYS A 134 -16.10 -13.39 16.92
C LYS A 134 -15.10 -13.47 18.08
N ARG A 135 -14.66 -14.67 18.43
CA ARG A 135 -13.54 -14.84 19.35
C ARG A 135 -12.24 -14.77 18.56
N VAL A 136 -11.42 -13.81 18.93
CA VAL A 136 -10.11 -13.55 18.30
C VAL A 136 -8.99 -13.75 19.32
N ASP A 137 -7.76 -13.92 18.83
CA ASP A 137 -6.57 -13.83 19.67
C ASP A 137 -6.31 -12.34 19.95
N MET A 138 -6.66 -11.91 21.15
CA MET A 138 -6.52 -10.53 21.60
C MET A 138 -5.18 -10.36 22.31
N MET A 139 -4.30 -9.56 21.73
CA MET A 139 -3.01 -9.17 22.29
C MET A 139 -3.22 -8.05 23.31
N HIS A 140 -2.54 -8.12 24.45
CA HIS A 140 -2.65 -7.16 25.52
C HIS A 140 -1.32 -6.48 25.81
N GLN A 141 -1.34 -5.17 26.05
CA GLN A 141 -0.19 -4.42 26.50
C GLN A 141 -0.60 -3.20 27.30
N ASN A 142 0.02 -2.98 28.47
CA ASN A 142 -0.11 -1.74 29.24
C ASN A 142 1.20 -0.96 29.14
N ALA A 143 1.19 0.15 28.40
CA ALA A 143 2.39 0.95 28.14
C ALA A 143 2.06 2.41 27.80
N LYS A 144 3.12 3.24 27.71
CA LYS A 144 2.97 4.62 27.22
C LYS A 144 2.95 4.64 25.70
N PHE A 145 1.91 5.27 25.13
CA PHE A 145 1.72 5.49 23.71
C PHE A 145 1.32 6.95 23.45
N ASP A 146 1.50 7.40 22.23
CA ASP A 146 0.89 8.63 21.74
C ASP A 146 -0.58 8.32 21.43
N PHE A 147 -1.48 8.95 22.18
CA PHE A 147 -2.91 8.69 22.19
C PHE A 147 -3.71 9.99 22.16
N VAL A 148 -4.88 9.95 21.53
CA VAL A 148 -5.84 11.05 21.54
C VAL A 148 -7.26 10.53 21.59
N GLU A 149 -8.08 11.18 22.41
CA GLU A 149 -9.52 10.99 22.47
C GLU A 149 -10.22 12.10 21.67
N GLN A 150 -11.11 11.72 20.77
CA GLN A 150 -11.96 12.63 20.01
C GLN A 150 -13.43 12.32 20.30
N GLU A 151 -14.35 13.19 19.84
CA GLU A 151 -15.79 13.00 20.05
C GLU A 151 -16.32 11.68 19.44
N ASP A 152 -15.85 11.30 18.25
CA ASP A 152 -16.35 10.17 17.48
C ASP A 152 -15.48 8.91 17.57
N PHE A 153 -14.23 9.04 17.99
CA PHE A 153 -13.24 7.94 18.01
C PHE A 153 -12.07 8.23 18.93
N SER A 154 -11.35 7.20 19.32
CA SER A 154 -10.00 7.30 19.88
C SER A 154 -8.95 6.88 18.85
N ALA A 155 -7.73 7.45 18.94
CA ALA A 155 -6.63 7.06 18.09
C ALA A 155 -5.34 6.88 18.89
N ILE A 156 -4.53 5.90 18.45
CA ILE A 156 -3.26 5.53 19.07
C ILE A 156 -2.20 5.31 18.01
N ASN A 157 -0.96 5.75 18.26
CA ASN A 157 0.20 5.43 17.46
C ASN A 157 1.01 4.30 18.10
N LEU A 158 1.25 3.25 17.31
CA LEU A 158 2.06 2.10 17.66
C LEU A 158 3.37 2.18 16.87
N PRO A 159 4.48 2.60 17.49
CA PRO A 159 5.74 2.77 16.78
C PRO A 159 6.40 1.43 16.44
N TYR A 160 7.08 1.40 15.29
CA TYR A 160 7.98 0.34 14.89
C TYR A 160 9.43 0.73 15.12
N GLY A 161 10.27 -0.21 15.47
CA GLY A 161 11.72 -0.07 15.57
C GLY A 161 12.16 1.19 16.32
N ASN A 162 12.78 2.11 15.60
CA ASN A 162 13.27 3.39 16.16
C ASN A 162 12.20 4.51 16.23
N GLY A 163 10.93 4.20 15.92
CA GLY A 163 9.81 5.15 15.93
C GLY A 163 9.66 5.98 14.64
N THR A 164 10.47 5.75 13.62
CA THR A 164 10.32 6.45 12.32
C THR A 164 9.01 6.06 11.63
N TYR A 165 8.60 4.80 11.77
CA TYR A 165 7.33 4.28 11.24
C TYR A 165 6.37 3.99 12.39
N ASN A 166 5.10 4.28 12.17
CA ASN A 166 4.03 4.03 13.13
C ASN A 166 2.83 3.39 12.46
N MET A 167 2.13 2.53 13.17
CA MET A 167 0.75 2.15 12.84
C MET A 167 -0.19 3.04 13.65
N THR A 168 -0.98 3.86 12.98
CA THR A 168 -2.07 4.60 13.62
C THR A 168 -3.33 3.74 13.62
N VAL A 169 -3.83 3.40 14.79
CA VAL A 169 -5.10 2.66 14.94
C VAL A 169 -6.17 3.65 15.39
N ILE A 170 -7.28 3.69 14.66
CA ILE A 170 -8.45 4.53 14.95
C ILE A 170 -9.60 3.62 15.33
N LEU A 171 -10.11 3.80 16.56
CA LEU A 171 -11.21 3.01 17.10
C LEU A 171 -12.46 3.89 17.19
N PRO A 172 -13.50 3.64 16.40
CA PRO A 172 -14.77 4.34 16.51
C PRO A 172 -15.44 4.11 17.85
N HIS A 173 -16.06 5.13 18.42
CA HIS A 173 -16.90 5.01 19.62
C HIS A 173 -18.20 4.26 19.32
N ASN A 174 -18.88 3.82 20.39
CA ASN A 174 -20.15 3.12 20.27
C ASN A 174 -21.19 3.97 19.47
N GLY A 175 -21.76 3.34 18.45
CA GLY A 175 -22.75 4.00 17.56
C GLY A 175 -22.14 4.70 16.37
N LYS A 176 -20.82 4.83 16.26
CA LYS A 176 -20.10 5.38 15.11
C LYS A 176 -19.61 4.27 14.19
N SER A 177 -19.57 4.54 12.89
CA SER A 177 -19.05 3.59 11.90
C SER A 177 -17.66 4.00 11.42
N THR A 178 -16.87 3.02 10.99
CA THR A 178 -15.56 3.27 10.36
C THR A 178 -15.72 4.10 9.07
N THR A 179 -16.80 3.91 8.32
CA THR A 179 -17.09 4.66 7.09
C THR A 179 -17.28 6.15 7.38
N GLU A 180 -18.12 6.51 8.37
CA GLU A 180 -18.35 7.89 8.75
C GLU A 180 -17.07 8.62 9.19
N ILE A 181 -16.17 7.90 9.88
CA ILE A 181 -14.88 8.46 10.30
C ILE A 181 -13.96 8.63 9.10
N MET A 182 -13.85 7.62 8.23
CA MET A 182 -13.00 7.66 7.04
C MET A 182 -13.41 8.77 6.06
N GLU A 183 -14.71 9.00 5.87
CA GLU A 183 -15.23 10.09 5.03
C GLU A 183 -14.83 11.49 5.53
N LYS A 184 -14.63 11.63 6.84
CA LYS A 184 -14.20 12.89 7.47
C LYS A 184 -12.69 13.07 7.51
N LEU A 185 -11.91 11.99 7.33
CA LEU A 185 -10.45 12.06 7.38
C LEU A 185 -9.87 12.59 6.06
N ASN A 186 -9.00 13.57 6.19
CA ASN A 186 -8.16 14.09 5.12
C ASN A 186 -6.75 14.36 5.67
N SER A 187 -5.82 14.80 4.82
CA SER A 187 -4.42 15.05 5.21
C SER A 187 -4.28 16.09 6.33
N GLU A 188 -5.10 17.13 6.32
CA GLU A 188 -5.12 18.18 7.35
C GLU A 188 -5.56 17.62 8.70
N LYS A 189 -6.69 16.89 8.72
CA LYS A 189 -7.21 16.26 9.94
C LYS A 189 -6.29 15.17 10.49
N LEU A 190 -5.60 14.40 9.64
CA LEU A 190 -4.58 13.47 10.09
C LEU A 190 -3.38 14.17 10.73
N SER A 191 -2.96 15.31 10.17
CA SER A 191 -1.90 16.14 10.75
C SER A 191 -2.33 16.73 12.09
N GLU A 192 -3.55 17.27 12.18
CA GLU A 192 -4.11 17.77 13.45
C GLU A 192 -4.22 16.67 14.50
N LEU A 193 -4.66 15.47 14.10
CA LEU A 193 -4.77 14.31 14.97
C LEU A 193 -3.41 13.98 15.60
N ASN A 194 -2.37 13.86 14.77
CA ASN A 194 -1.02 13.59 15.25
C ASN A 194 -0.49 14.68 16.19
N ASN A 195 -0.78 15.95 15.90
CA ASN A 195 -0.36 17.08 16.74
C ASN A 195 -1.09 17.14 18.10
N LYS A 196 -2.28 16.54 18.19
CA LYS A 196 -3.08 16.46 19.43
C LYS A 196 -2.78 15.22 20.28
N MET A 197 -2.01 14.26 19.76
CA MET A 197 -1.66 13.06 20.52
C MET A 197 -0.73 13.42 21.69
N GLU A 198 -1.05 12.87 22.86
CA GLU A 198 -0.27 13.01 24.06
C GLU A 198 0.20 11.65 24.57
N LYS A 199 1.35 11.61 25.24
CA LYS A 199 1.87 10.38 25.83
C LYS A 199 1.11 9.98 27.08
N CYS A 200 0.26 8.97 26.95
CA CYS A 200 -0.56 8.41 28.02
C CYS A 200 -0.21 6.95 28.29
N ILE A 201 -0.48 6.47 29.50
CA ILE A 201 -0.52 5.03 29.79
C ILE A 201 -1.84 4.51 29.25
N VAL A 202 -1.76 3.56 28.31
CA VAL A 202 -2.93 2.95 27.66
C VAL A 202 -2.93 1.46 27.95
N ASP A 203 -4.08 0.94 28.41
CA ASP A 203 -4.36 -0.50 28.46
C ASP A 203 -4.89 -0.91 27.08
N LEU A 204 -3.97 -1.34 26.23
CA LEU A 204 -4.22 -1.63 24.82
C LEU A 204 -4.63 -3.07 24.60
N LYS A 205 -5.74 -3.26 23.88
CA LYS A 205 -6.18 -4.53 23.34
C LYS A 205 -6.21 -4.44 21.82
N LEU A 206 -5.38 -5.24 21.16
CA LEU A 206 -5.28 -5.28 19.69
C LEU A 206 -5.45 -6.73 19.21
N PRO A 207 -6.41 -7.04 18.34
CA PRO A 207 -6.51 -8.39 17.81
C PRO A 207 -5.30 -8.74 16.94
N ARG A 208 -4.80 -9.98 17.08
CA ARG A 208 -3.92 -10.56 16.07
C ARG A 208 -4.78 -10.91 14.85
N PHE A 209 -4.37 -10.48 13.67
CA PHE A 209 -5.13 -10.71 12.46
C PHE A 209 -4.26 -10.83 11.21
N SER A 210 -4.81 -11.47 10.19
CA SER A 210 -4.32 -11.43 8.83
C SER A 210 -5.50 -11.18 7.91
N THR A 211 -5.33 -10.23 6.99
CA THR A 211 -6.34 -9.94 5.96
C THR A 211 -5.68 -9.64 4.63
N SER A 212 -6.40 -9.97 3.58
CA SER A 212 -6.02 -9.64 2.20
C SER A 212 -7.20 -9.01 1.47
N THR A 213 -6.88 -8.08 0.58
CA THR A 213 -7.85 -7.42 -0.27
C THR A 213 -7.41 -7.45 -1.72
N GLU A 214 -8.37 -7.50 -2.61
CA GLU A 214 -8.19 -7.31 -4.05
C GLU A 214 -9.15 -6.22 -4.51
N THR A 215 -8.64 -5.20 -5.18
CA THR A 215 -9.43 -4.03 -5.58
C THR A 215 -9.15 -3.66 -7.03
N GLN A 216 -10.22 -3.58 -7.82
CA GLN A 216 -10.17 -3.01 -9.17
C GLN A 216 -10.12 -1.48 -9.07
N LEU A 217 -9.06 -0.87 -9.62
CA LEU A 217 -8.79 0.55 -9.48
C LEU A 217 -9.32 1.42 -10.63
N ASN A 218 -9.79 0.83 -11.75
CA ASN A 218 -10.27 1.60 -12.90
C ASN A 218 -11.30 2.67 -12.51
N LYS A 219 -12.35 2.29 -11.78
CA LYS A 219 -13.40 3.22 -11.34
C LYS A 219 -12.91 4.22 -10.28
N PRO A 220 -12.21 3.81 -9.21
CA PRO A 220 -11.60 4.76 -8.26
C PRO A 220 -10.72 5.81 -8.92
N ILE A 221 -9.80 5.41 -9.79
CA ILE A 221 -8.87 6.33 -10.48
C ILE A 221 -9.61 7.25 -11.46
N SER A 222 -10.63 6.74 -12.16
CA SER A 222 -11.50 7.57 -13.03
C SER A 222 -12.21 8.65 -12.21
N ASN A 223 -12.74 8.31 -11.04
CA ASN A 223 -13.43 9.25 -10.13
C ASN A 223 -12.47 10.30 -9.56
N LEU A 224 -11.19 9.97 -9.41
CA LEU A 224 -10.14 10.92 -9.02
C LEU A 224 -9.71 11.86 -10.16
N GLY A 225 -10.36 11.79 -11.33
CA GLY A 225 -10.16 12.72 -12.44
C GLY A 225 -9.21 12.23 -13.55
N ALA A 226 -8.97 10.92 -13.65
CA ALA A 226 -8.17 10.34 -14.73
C ALA A 226 -8.94 9.28 -15.58
N PRO A 227 -10.16 9.58 -16.07
CA PRO A 227 -10.94 8.60 -16.83
C PRO A 227 -10.36 8.31 -18.21
N SER A 228 -9.71 9.30 -18.86
CA SER A 228 -9.20 9.18 -20.25
C SER A 228 -8.21 8.05 -20.43
N MET A 229 -7.41 7.72 -19.40
CA MET A 229 -6.39 6.66 -19.52
C MET A 229 -6.98 5.26 -19.74
N PHE A 230 -8.26 5.05 -19.43
CA PHE A 230 -8.99 3.79 -19.60
C PHE A 230 -9.81 3.74 -20.90
N ILE A 231 -9.84 4.82 -21.69
CA ILE A 231 -10.64 4.94 -22.91
C ILE A 231 -9.70 4.95 -24.12
N SER A 232 -9.74 3.92 -24.95
CA SER A 232 -8.80 3.74 -26.06
C SER A 232 -8.75 4.92 -27.04
N SER A 233 -9.87 5.63 -27.24
CA SER A 233 -9.94 6.81 -28.13
C SER A 233 -9.46 8.12 -27.49
N GLN A 234 -9.18 8.13 -26.17
CA GLN A 234 -8.82 9.34 -25.42
C GLN A 234 -7.47 9.21 -24.71
N ALA A 235 -6.97 8.00 -24.55
CA ALA A 235 -5.71 7.74 -23.86
C ALA A 235 -4.53 8.26 -24.67
N ASP A 236 -3.65 9.03 -24.06
CA ASP A 236 -2.40 9.50 -24.64
C ASP A 236 -1.20 8.98 -23.84
N PHE A 237 -0.60 7.93 -24.36
CA PHE A 237 0.64 7.34 -23.87
C PHE A 237 1.78 7.47 -24.90
N SER A 238 1.70 8.46 -25.78
CA SER A 238 2.68 8.71 -26.83
C SER A 238 4.11 8.95 -26.33
N LYS A 239 4.27 9.36 -25.05
CA LYS A 239 5.58 9.45 -24.41
C LYS A 239 6.21 8.09 -24.09
N ILE A 240 5.41 7.02 -24.04
CA ILE A 240 5.85 5.63 -23.73
C ILE A 240 6.24 4.92 -25.03
N SER A 241 5.36 4.96 -26.04
CA SER A 241 5.52 4.24 -27.30
C SER A 241 4.84 5.00 -28.44
N ASP A 242 5.24 4.71 -29.68
CA ASP A 242 4.53 5.19 -30.87
C ASP A 242 3.30 4.32 -31.18
N THR A 243 3.17 3.16 -30.55
CA THR A 243 1.99 2.30 -30.64
C THR A 243 0.89 2.89 -29.73
N PRO A 244 -0.31 3.21 -30.26
CA PRO A 244 -1.44 3.65 -29.46
C PRO A 244 -1.79 2.61 -28.37
N MET A 245 -2.00 3.06 -27.13
CA MET A 245 -2.30 2.19 -26.01
C MET A 245 -3.21 2.86 -25.00
N PHE A 246 -3.88 2.04 -24.18
CA PHE A 246 -4.70 2.49 -23.06
C PHE A 246 -4.60 1.45 -21.93
N ILE A 247 -5.01 1.81 -20.74
CA ILE A 247 -5.06 0.89 -19.60
C ILE A 247 -6.40 0.14 -19.62
N SER A 248 -6.36 -1.15 -19.88
CA SER A 248 -7.55 -2.00 -19.90
C SER A 248 -8.01 -2.39 -18.48
N SER A 249 -7.06 -2.64 -17.58
CA SER A 249 -7.33 -3.03 -16.20
C SER A 249 -6.24 -2.50 -15.28
N MET A 250 -6.63 -2.11 -14.07
CA MET A 250 -5.73 -1.75 -12.99
C MET A 250 -6.20 -2.46 -11.73
N LEU A 251 -5.36 -3.32 -11.17
CA LEU A 251 -5.66 -4.18 -10.04
C LEU A 251 -4.67 -3.94 -8.92
N GLN A 252 -5.16 -3.86 -7.68
CA GLN A 252 -4.32 -3.86 -6.49
C GLN A 252 -4.66 -5.05 -5.61
N LYS A 253 -3.64 -5.80 -5.21
CA LYS A 253 -3.73 -6.78 -4.12
C LYS A 253 -2.92 -6.26 -2.93
N ALA A 254 -3.49 -6.39 -1.74
CA ALA A 254 -2.81 -6.03 -0.50
C ALA A 254 -3.01 -7.13 0.55
N LYS A 255 -1.98 -7.38 1.35
CA LYS A 255 -2.04 -8.31 2.48
C LYS A 255 -1.36 -7.68 3.68
N ILE A 256 -1.96 -7.81 4.85
CA ILE A 256 -1.38 -7.38 6.13
C ILE A 256 -1.53 -8.50 7.15
N GLU A 257 -0.48 -8.73 7.92
CA GLU A 257 -0.44 -9.65 9.06
C GLU A 257 0.05 -8.87 10.27
N VAL A 258 -0.75 -8.84 11.33
CA VAL A 258 -0.46 -8.18 12.61
C VAL A 258 -0.34 -9.22 13.67
N SER A 259 0.77 -9.21 14.41
CA SER A 259 1.10 -10.16 15.46
C SER A 259 1.78 -9.46 16.64
N GLU A 260 2.09 -10.23 17.68
CA GLU A 260 2.80 -9.76 18.87
C GLU A 260 4.18 -9.17 18.58
N GLU A 261 4.84 -9.66 17.52
CA GLU A 261 6.18 -9.22 17.13
C GLU A 261 6.17 -7.91 16.32
N GLY A 262 5.10 -7.66 15.58
CA GLY A 262 5.03 -6.55 14.65
C GLY A 262 4.00 -6.73 13.54
N THR A 263 4.23 -6.02 12.46
CA THR A 263 3.39 -6.07 11.25
C THR A 263 4.21 -6.48 10.04
N LYS A 264 3.65 -7.41 9.25
CA LYS A 264 4.07 -7.67 7.87
C LYS A 264 2.95 -7.24 6.95
N ALA A 265 3.26 -6.39 6.00
CA ALA A 265 2.29 -5.92 5.02
C ALA A 265 2.90 -5.92 3.62
N ALA A 266 2.11 -6.26 2.63
CA ALA A 266 2.48 -6.15 1.23
C ALA A 266 1.29 -5.66 0.40
N ALA A 267 1.58 -4.83 -0.60
CA ALA A 267 0.63 -4.41 -1.60
C ALA A 267 1.29 -4.45 -2.99
N VAL A 268 0.56 -4.93 -3.98
CA VAL A 268 0.98 -4.96 -5.38
C VAL A 268 -0.14 -4.39 -6.24
N THR A 269 0.24 -3.53 -7.17
CA THR A 269 -0.67 -2.97 -8.19
C THR A 269 -0.21 -3.42 -9.58
N ALA A 270 -1.12 -3.86 -10.41
CA ALA A 270 -0.90 -4.22 -11.81
C ALA A 270 -2.03 -3.71 -12.71
#